data_c162057805876fa1ac2983ee3c9788c7
#
_entry.id   c162057805876fa1ac2983ee3c9788c7
#
_cell.length_a   1.000
_cell.length_b   1.000
_cell.length_c   1.000
_cell.angle_alpha   90.00
_cell.angle_beta   90.00
_cell.angle_gamma   90.00
#
_symmetry.space_group_name_H-M   'P 1'
#
loop_
_entity.id
_entity.type
_entity.pdbx_description
1 polymer ?
#
loop_
_entity_poly.entity_id
_entity_poly.type
_entity_poly.pdbx_seq_one_letter_code
_entity_poly.pdbx_strand_id
1 'polypeptide(L)'
;KGSWSMDEEQYAWEQWRESIKKATNTKSDTGAVKYLFKRAKKLQDEVRSDKSVDLPIICYLGTGRLWYEGRHTSQATDVMLDQNEYSRLSGYLNCITQSSGFKQFKDWYSWVSRSYFEEQILALQKNQRFDFQNSRFAAVVHVVQSSINALITEQTGWRDISYSAQYNQQLVLTHPDHGVLPLEFLSDGLRNMVAMVADIAYRCIKLNPHFGHNAAHQTAGIVMIDEVDMFLHPEWQQTVLSSLKEAFPKIQFIVTTHSPQVLSSVPKGCIRVITKNIEDRDIAAEPMAYSYGEPSNNILHAIMNVDPQPPIPEKSDLKRLTSLVEQGDYDNSEVAELLRKLIETLNPEHPQIQKIMRSIRRQRVLRG
;
A
#
# COMPACT_ATOMS: atom_id res chain seq x y z
N LYS A 1 0.40 -4.07 22.05
CA LYS A 1 -0.80 -3.55 22.73
C LYS A 1 -1.85 -3.16 21.70
N GLY A 2 -3.10 -3.55 21.90
CA GLY A 2 -4.23 -3.10 21.13
C GLY A 2 -5.38 -2.70 22.07
N SER A 3 -6.17 -1.72 21.65
CA SER A 3 -7.40 -1.37 22.35
C SER A 3 -8.51 -1.13 21.33
N TRP A 4 -9.72 -1.49 21.71
CA TRP A 4 -10.91 -1.18 20.92
C TRP A 4 -12.07 -0.87 21.88
N SER A 5 -13.04 -0.13 21.40
CA SER A 5 -14.31 0.10 22.12
C SER A 5 -15.45 -0.60 21.38
N MET A 6 -16.34 -1.19 22.14
CA MET A 6 -17.55 -1.83 21.62
C MET A 6 -18.61 -1.84 22.72
N ASP A 7 -19.83 -1.47 22.36
CA ASP A 7 -20.95 -1.41 23.30
C ASP A 7 -20.65 -0.60 24.57
N GLU A 8 -19.97 0.58 24.41
CA GLU A 8 -19.52 1.49 25.48
C GLU A 8 -18.39 0.95 26.39
N GLU A 9 -17.95 -0.27 26.21
CA GLU A 9 -16.83 -0.83 26.95
C GLU A 9 -15.52 -0.71 26.17
N GLN A 10 -14.44 -0.33 26.87
CA GLN A 10 -13.08 -0.30 26.34
C GLN A 10 -12.35 -1.60 26.66
N TYR A 11 -11.85 -2.27 25.64
CA TYR A 11 -11.05 -3.47 25.78
C TYR A 11 -9.62 -3.18 25.39
N ALA A 12 -8.68 -3.59 26.23
CA ALA A 12 -7.26 -3.55 25.94
C ALA A 12 -6.69 -4.97 25.98
N TRP A 13 -5.83 -5.30 25.05
CA TRP A 13 -5.12 -6.57 25.04
C TRP A 13 -3.65 -6.36 24.76
N GLU A 14 -2.83 -7.27 25.27
CA GLU A 14 -1.38 -7.25 25.10
C GLU A 14 -0.88 -8.67 24.87
N GLN A 15 -0.01 -8.79 23.87
CA GLN A 15 0.79 -9.98 23.68
C GLN A 15 2.28 -9.58 23.73
N TRP A 16 3.07 -10.39 24.38
CA TRP A 16 4.51 -10.14 24.46
C TRP A 16 5.30 -11.42 24.39
N ARG A 17 6.55 -11.31 24.05
CA ARG A 17 7.50 -12.40 24.01
C ARG A 17 8.69 -12.04 24.88
N GLU A 18 9.06 -12.90 25.82
CA GLU A 18 10.18 -12.63 26.75
C GLU A 18 11.55 -12.76 26.07
N SER A 19 11.63 -13.50 24.96
CA SER A 19 12.89 -13.69 24.21
C SER A 19 12.58 -13.99 22.74
N ILE A 20 13.47 -13.53 21.86
CA ILE A 20 13.42 -13.80 20.40
C ILE A 20 13.89 -15.24 20.08
N LYS A 21 14.38 -16.01 21.07
CA LYS A 21 14.83 -17.40 20.86
C LYS A 21 13.68 -18.30 20.41
N LYS A 22 13.95 -19.19 19.45
CA LYS A 22 12.97 -20.06 18.74
C LYS A 22 11.99 -20.85 19.62
N ALA A 23 12.28 -21.06 20.90
CA ALA A 23 11.51 -21.89 21.81
C ALA A 23 10.61 -21.09 22.79
N THR A 24 10.54 -19.78 22.71
CA THR A 24 9.71 -18.96 23.61
C THR A 24 8.30 -18.78 23.08
N ASN A 25 7.32 -19.25 23.85
CA ASN A 25 5.91 -19.03 23.53
C ASN A 25 5.52 -17.56 23.73
N THR A 26 4.63 -17.07 22.88
CA THR A 26 4.00 -15.78 23.07
C THR A 26 3.11 -15.84 24.30
N LYS A 27 3.30 -14.93 25.25
CA LYS A 27 2.43 -14.74 26.41
C LYS A 27 1.37 -13.70 26.08
N SER A 28 0.18 -13.86 26.61
CA SER A 28 -0.93 -12.93 26.41
C SER A 28 -1.66 -12.68 27.71
N ASP A 29 -2.25 -11.51 27.84
CA ASP A 29 -3.23 -11.27 28.90
C ASP A 29 -4.47 -12.15 28.62
N THR A 30 -4.70 -13.10 29.54
CA THR A 30 -5.70 -14.14 29.38
C THR A 30 -7.14 -13.61 29.43
N GLY A 31 -7.39 -12.47 30.06
CA GLY A 31 -8.73 -11.89 30.21
C GLY A 31 -9.25 -11.30 28.89
N ALA A 32 -8.50 -10.37 28.33
CA ALA A 32 -8.86 -9.67 27.09
C ALA A 32 -8.81 -10.61 25.87
N VAL A 33 -7.87 -11.54 25.83
CA VAL A 33 -7.78 -12.53 24.74
C VAL A 33 -8.98 -13.48 24.73
N LYS A 34 -9.49 -13.90 25.91
CA LYS A 34 -10.74 -14.69 25.98
C LYS A 34 -11.93 -13.97 25.35
N TYR A 35 -12.01 -12.66 25.53
CA TYR A 35 -13.07 -11.86 24.92
C TYR A 35 -12.98 -11.85 23.39
N LEU A 36 -11.78 -11.68 22.83
CA LEU A 36 -11.54 -11.77 21.37
C LEU A 36 -12.00 -13.13 20.82
N PHE A 37 -11.63 -14.23 21.48
CA PHE A 37 -12.07 -15.57 21.07
C PHE A 37 -13.59 -15.71 21.14
N LYS A 38 -14.21 -15.22 22.22
CA LYS A 38 -15.68 -15.26 22.38
C LYS A 38 -16.38 -14.48 21.26
N ARG A 39 -15.84 -13.29 20.91
CA ARG A 39 -16.37 -12.47 19.81
C ARG A 39 -16.19 -13.15 18.45
N ALA A 40 -15.00 -13.67 18.17
CA ALA A 40 -14.73 -14.40 16.93
C ALA A 40 -15.67 -15.61 16.78
N LYS A 41 -15.86 -16.39 17.86
CA LYS A 41 -16.79 -17.51 17.86
C LYS A 41 -18.23 -17.07 17.62
N LYS A 42 -18.68 -15.99 18.27
CA LYS A 42 -20.03 -15.43 18.05
C LYS A 42 -20.24 -15.05 16.59
N LEU A 43 -19.28 -14.33 15.98
CA LEU A 43 -19.34 -13.96 14.55
C LEU A 43 -19.38 -15.21 13.65
N GLN A 44 -18.58 -16.24 13.97
CA GLN A 44 -18.59 -17.51 13.24
C GLN A 44 -19.94 -18.21 13.32
N ASP A 45 -20.57 -18.24 14.49
CA ASP A 45 -21.88 -18.86 14.70
C ASP A 45 -22.99 -18.06 13.99
N GLU A 46 -22.90 -16.73 13.99
CA GLU A 46 -23.81 -15.85 13.26
C GLU A 46 -23.72 -16.07 11.74
N VAL A 47 -22.51 -16.20 11.18
CA VAL A 47 -22.29 -16.54 9.77
C VAL A 47 -22.86 -17.91 9.43
N ARG A 48 -22.66 -18.92 10.29
CA ARG A 48 -23.23 -20.27 10.10
C ARG A 48 -24.76 -20.31 10.17
N SER A 49 -25.34 -19.33 10.83
CA SER A 49 -26.81 -19.17 10.93
C SER A 49 -27.36 -18.28 9.80
N ASP A 50 -26.58 -18.06 8.76
CA ASP A 50 -26.93 -17.24 7.57
C ASP A 50 -27.37 -15.79 7.90
N LYS A 51 -26.84 -15.23 8.97
CA LYS A 51 -27.08 -13.83 9.31
C LYS A 51 -26.17 -12.90 8.50
N SER A 52 -26.73 -11.81 7.99
CA SER A 52 -25.99 -10.73 7.34
C SER A 52 -25.22 -9.90 8.35
N VAL A 53 -24.18 -10.50 8.96
CA VAL A 53 -23.30 -9.82 9.90
C VAL A 53 -22.07 -9.27 9.17
N ASP A 54 -21.64 -8.06 9.53
CA ASP A 54 -20.45 -7.43 8.96
C ASP A 54 -19.19 -8.08 9.54
N LEU A 55 -18.34 -8.59 8.65
CA LEU A 55 -17.06 -9.18 9.01
C LEU A 55 -15.92 -8.19 8.68
N PRO A 56 -15.05 -7.87 9.66
CA PRO A 56 -13.91 -7.00 9.40
C PRO A 56 -12.87 -7.69 8.52
N ILE A 57 -12.31 -6.97 7.55
CA ILE A 57 -11.13 -7.49 6.85
C ILE A 57 -9.92 -7.44 7.77
N ILE A 58 -9.11 -8.49 7.74
CA ILE A 58 -7.77 -8.54 8.33
C ILE A 58 -6.88 -9.14 7.27
N CYS A 59 -5.87 -8.38 6.83
CA CYS A 59 -4.98 -8.83 5.77
C CYS A 59 -3.56 -8.30 5.98
N TYR A 60 -2.56 -9.14 5.68
CA TYR A 60 -1.15 -8.75 5.62
C TYR A 60 -0.61 -9.06 4.23
N LEU A 61 -0.09 -8.04 3.58
CA LEU A 61 0.53 -8.11 2.27
C LEU A 61 2.03 -7.86 2.41
N GLY A 62 2.79 -8.95 2.42
CA GLY A 62 4.26 -8.91 2.53
C GLY A 62 4.94 -8.54 1.21
N THR A 63 6.25 -8.36 1.26
CA THR A 63 7.11 -8.04 0.08
C THR A 63 7.10 -9.14 -0.98
N GLY A 64 6.80 -10.39 -0.59
CA GLY A 64 6.66 -11.52 -1.52
C GLY A 64 5.35 -11.58 -2.32
N ARG A 65 4.48 -10.56 -2.22
CA ARG A 65 3.13 -10.57 -2.81
C ARG A 65 3.04 -10.81 -4.32
N LEU A 66 4.12 -10.59 -5.08
CA LEU A 66 4.18 -10.90 -6.53
C LEU A 66 4.79 -12.26 -6.83
N TRP A 67 5.77 -12.70 -6.04
CA TRP A 67 6.67 -13.78 -6.43
C TRP A 67 6.46 -15.05 -5.61
N TYR A 68 5.86 -14.93 -4.42
CA TYR A 68 5.66 -16.07 -3.55
C TYR A 68 4.36 -16.78 -3.90
N GLU A 69 4.40 -17.63 -4.90
CA GLU A 69 3.42 -18.69 -5.08
C GLU A 69 3.68 -19.73 -3.98
N GLY A 70 3.03 -19.56 -2.83
CA GLY A 70 3.07 -20.58 -1.78
C GLY A 70 2.74 -21.94 -2.36
N ARG A 71 3.38 -23.02 -1.92
CA ARG A 71 2.92 -24.37 -2.18
C ARG A 71 1.52 -24.53 -1.61
N HIS A 72 0.54 -24.18 -2.40
CA HIS A 72 -0.84 -24.51 -2.08
C HIS A 72 -0.97 -26.03 -2.26
N THR A 73 -0.94 -26.74 -1.17
CA THR A 73 -1.43 -28.14 -1.12
C THR A 73 -2.95 -28.11 -1.27
N SER A 74 -3.40 -27.74 -2.45
CA SER A 74 -4.84 -27.71 -2.74
C SER A 74 -5.13 -28.65 -3.91
N GLN A 75 -5.27 -29.94 -3.59
CA GLN A 75 -6.01 -30.86 -4.43
C GLN A 75 -7.54 -30.64 -4.36
N ALA A 76 -8.00 -29.55 -3.73
CA ALA A 76 -9.42 -29.33 -3.47
C ALA A 76 -10.04 -28.20 -4.31
N THR A 77 -9.47 -27.83 -5.46
CA THR A 77 -9.72 -26.47 -5.96
C THR A 77 -10.77 -26.35 -7.06
N ASP A 78 -10.98 -27.35 -7.91
CA ASP A 78 -11.80 -27.12 -9.10
C ASP A 78 -13.31 -27.38 -8.95
N VAL A 79 -13.73 -28.13 -7.92
CA VAL A 79 -15.15 -28.47 -7.71
C VAL A 79 -15.84 -27.50 -6.75
N MET A 80 -15.09 -26.65 -6.09
CA MET A 80 -15.57 -25.91 -4.91
C MET A 80 -15.83 -24.43 -5.12
N LEU A 81 -15.65 -23.88 -6.30
CA LEU A 81 -15.88 -22.46 -6.56
C LEU A 81 -17.39 -22.11 -6.54
N ASP A 82 -18.26 -23.05 -6.85
CA ASP A 82 -19.70 -22.83 -6.91
C ASP A 82 -20.52 -23.50 -5.77
N GLN A 83 -20.00 -24.56 -5.14
CA GLN A 83 -20.79 -25.33 -4.16
C GLN A 83 -20.82 -24.75 -2.77
N ASN A 84 -20.23 -23.57 -2.56
CA ASN A 84 -20.20 -23.03 -1.22
C ASN A 84 -20.36 -21.52 -1.28
N GLU A 85 -21.44 -21.19 -0.87
CA GLU A 85 -21.76 -20.78 0.51
C GLU A 85 -20.68 -21.08 1.53
N TYR A 86 -19.54 -21.67 1.08
CA TYR A 86 -18.40 -21.83 1.94
C TYR A 86 -18.06 -20.50 2.51
N SER A 87 -18.55 -20.52 3.62
CA SER A 87 -18.30 -19.66 4.69
C SER A 87 -17.61 -18.41 4.19
N ARG A 88 -18.31 -17.31 4.22
CA ARG A 88 -17.74 -15.97 4.09
C ARG A 88 -16.34 -15.89 4.76
N LEU A 89 -16.11 -16.75 5.76
CA LEU A 89 -14.83 -16.94 6.46
C LEU A 89 -13.68 -17.39 5.57
N SER A 90 -13.94 -17.90 4.35
CA SER A 90 -12.87 -18.17 3.37
C SER A 90 -12.09 -16.92 2.97
N GLY A 91 -12.67 -15.72 3.12
CA GLY A 91 -11.96 -14.45 2.99
C GLY A 91 -10.80 -14.25 3.97
N TYR A 92 -10.74 -15.04 5.06
CA TYR A 92 -9.62 -15.04 5.99
C TYR A 92 -8.53 -16.07 5.68
N LEU A 93 -8.71 -16.91 4.65
CA LEU A 93 -7.66 -17.87 4.29
C LEU A 93 -6.38 -17.13 3.92
N ASN A 94 -5.27 -17.57 4.51
CA ASN A 94 -3.94 -17.01 4.29
C ASN A 94 -3.84 -15.48 4.49
N CYS A 95 -4.77 -14.86 5.24
CA CYS A 95 -4.85 -13.41 5.39
C CYS A 95 -3.65 -12.78 6.13
N ILE A 96 -2.88 -13.56 6.89
CA ILE A 96 -1.69 -13.10 7.62
C ILE A 96 -0.41 -13.85 7.21
N THR A 97 -0.40 -14.46 6.03
CA THR A 97 0.78 -15.15 5.49
C THR A 97 1.45 -14.29 4.44
N GLN A 98 2.75 -14.54 4.19
CA GLN A 98 3.48 -13.85 3.12
C GLN A 98 3.11 -14.33 1.71
N SER A 99 2.30 -15.40 1.61
CA SER A 99 1.89 -15.94 0.32
C SER A 99 0.88 -15.01 -0.36
N SER A 100 1.10 -14.78 -1.65
CA SER A 100 0.17 -14.00 -2.48
C SER A 100 -1.16 -14.74 -2.67
N GLY A 101 -2.28 -14.06 -2.43
CA GLY A 101 -3.62 -14.53 -2.81
C GLY A 101 -3.94 -14.34 -4.30
N PHE A 102 -3.00 -13.79 -5.08
CA PHE A 102 -3.28 -13.35 -6.45
C PHE A 102 -3.69 -14.50 -7.39
N LYS A 103 -3.12 -15.68 -7.25
CA LYS A 103 -3.53 -16.85 -8.05
C LYS A 103 -4.99 -17.24 -7.75
N GLN A 104 -5.36 -17.29 -6.45
CA GLN A 104 -6.75 -17.56 -6.06
C GLN A 104 -7.70 -16.49 -6.60
N PHE A 105 -7.28 -15.23 -6.54
CA PHE A 105 -8.03 -14.13 -7.15
C PHE A 105 -8.17 -14.32 -8.66
N LYS A 106 -7.09 -14.61 -9.39
CA LYS A 106 -7.11 -14.81 -10.85
C LYS A 106 -8.09 -15.90 -11.26
N ASP A 107 -8.03 -17.06 -10.61
CA ASP A 107 -8.91 -18.20 -10.91
C ASP A 107 -10.37 -17.88 -10.61
N TRP A 108 -10.64 -17.30 -9.43
CA TRP A 108 -11.97 -16.90 -9.01
C TRP A 108 -12.53 -15.77 -9.89
N TYR A 109 -11.77 -14.74 -10.17
CA TYR A 109 -12.27 -13.62 -10.99
C TYR A 109 -12.49 -14.01 -12.45
N SER A 110 -11.69 -14.94 -12.97
CA SER A 110 -11.93 -15.52 -14.30
C SER A 110 -13.24 -16.30 -14.35
N TRP A 111 -13.57 -17.04 -13.30
CA TRP A 111 -14.86 -17.71 -13.18
C TRP A 111 -16.02 -16.72 -13.06
N VAL A 112 -15.91 -15.73 -12.17
CA VAL A 112 -16.91 -14.66 -12.02
C VAL A 112 -17.17 -13.93 -13.34
N SER A 113 -16.11 -13.57 -14.05
CA SER A 113 -16.23 -12.85 -15.33
C SER A 113 -16.95 -13.69 -16.40
N ARG A 114 -16.67 -14.98 -16.46
CA ARG A 114 -17.39 -15.91 -17.36
C ARG A 114 -18.87 -16.01 -17.01
N SER A 115 -19.19 -16.18 -15.74
CA SER A 115 -20.57 -16.25 -15.26
C SER A 115 -21.32 -14.91 -15.49
N TYR A 116 -20.64 -13.79 -15.35
CA TYR A 116 -21.20 -12.47 -15.68
C TYR A 116 -21.54 -12.34 -17.17
N PHE A 117 -20.65 -12.78 -18.06
CA PHE A 117 -20.92 -12.79 -19.50
C PHE A 117 -22.05 -13.75 -19.87
N GLU A 118 -22.10 -14.92 -19.23
CA GLU A 118 -23.19 -15.89 -19.42
C GLU A 118 -24.55 -15.31 -19.04
N GLU A 119 -24.67 -14.64 -17.90
CA GLU A 119 -25.91 -13.94 -17.50
C GLU A 119 -26.34 -12.89 -18.55
N GLN A 120 -25.39 -12.14 -19.10
CA GLN A 120 -25.68 -11.16 -20.14
C GLN A 120 -26.19 -11.80 -21.43
N ILE A 121 -25.54 -12.88 -21.87
CA ILE A 121 -25.92 -13.65 -23.07
C ILE A 121 -27.32 -14.24 -22.88
N LEU A 122 -27.62 -14.82 -21.73
CA LEU A 122 -28.94 -15.38 -21.43
C LEU A 122 -30.03 -14.31 -21.41
N ALA A 123 -29.75 -13.13 -20.90
CA ALA A 123 -30.68 -11.99 -20.94
C ALA A 123 -30.97 -11.56 -22.39
N LEU A 124 -29.95 -11.46 -23.24
CA LEU A 124 -30.08 -11.14 -24.66
C LEU A 124 -30.88 -12.21 -25.42
N GLN A 125 -30.63 -13.48 -25.17
CA GLN A 125 -31.37 -14.60 -25.80
C GLN A 125 -32.84 -14.58 -25.45
N LYS A 126 -33.20 -14.11 -24.25
CA LYS A 126 -34.58 -13.97 -23.77
C LYS A 126 -35.21 -12.63 -24.17
N ASN A 127 -34.51 -11.79 -24.94
CA ASN A 127 -34.92 -10.39 -25.24
C ASN A 127 -35.24 -9.57 -23.97
N GLN A 128 -34.51 -9.83 -22.87
CA GLN A 128 -34.65 -9.12 -21.61
C GLN A 128 -33.50 -8.16 -21.42
N ARG A 129 -33.75 -7.04 -20.75
CA ARG A 129 -32.67 -6.15 -20.30
C ARG A 129 -31.91 -6.82 -19.18
N PHE A 130 -30.58 -6.84 -19.26
CA PHE A 130 -29.74 -7.35 -18.19
C PHE A 130 -29.92 -6.51 -16.92
N ASP A 131 -30.20 -7.19 -15.80
CA ASP A 131 -30.38 -6.53 -14.50
C ASP A 131 -29.04 -6.42 -13.76
N PHE A 132 -28.33 -5.34 -14.04
CA PHE A 132 -27.05 -5.04 -13.44
C PHE A 132 -27.10 -4.92 -11.92
N GLN A 133 -28.18 -4.34 -11.38
CA GLN A 133 -28.31 -4.05 -9.94
C GLN A 133 -28.50 -5.31 -9.09
N ASN A 134 -29.20 -6.28 -9.61
CA ASN A 134 -29.49 -7.52 -8.88
C ASN A 134 -28.56 -8.68 -9.22
N SER A 135 -27.66 -8.52 -10.22
CA SER A 135 -26.67 -9.54 -10.53
C SER A 135 -25.53 -9.51 -9.52
N ARG A 136 -25.32 -10.62 -8.81
CA ARG A 136 -24.19 -10.79 -7.92
C ARG A 136 -22.83 -10.75 -8.65
N PHE A 137 -22.77 -11.25 -9.87
CA PHE A 137 -21.56 -11.25 -10.68
C PHE A 137 -21.24 -9.85 -11.19
N ALA A 138 -22.26 -9.07 -11.59
CA ALA A 138 -22.07 -7.67 -11.94
C ALA A 138 -21.52 -6.86 -10.75
N ALA A 139 -22.04 -7.09 -9.56
CA ALA A 139 -21.54 -6.43 -8.35
C ALA A 139 -20.06 -6.74 -8.11
N VAL A 140 -19.64 -7.99 -8.24
CA VAL A 140 -18.25 -8.40 -8.09
C VAL A 140 -17.34 -7.74 -9.13
N VAL A 141 -17.72 -7.81 -10.41
CA VAL A 141 -16.95 -7.21 -11.51
C VAL A 141 -16.80 -5.71 -11.27
N HIS A 142 -17.89 -5.03 -10.93
CA HIS A 142 -17.87 -3.60 -10.63
C HIS A 142 -16.93 -3.24 -9.48
N VAL A 143 -17.01 -3.95 -8.35
CA VAL A 143 -16.15 -3.69 -7.17
C VAL A 143 -14.69 -3.87 -7.51
N VAL A 144 -14.33 -4.95 -8.21
CA VAL A 144 -12.93 -5.21 -8.59
C VAL A 144 -12.42 -4.16 -9.56
N GLN A 145 -13.19 -3.85 -10.61
CA GLN A 145 -12.81 -2.83 -11.60
C GLN A 145 -12.67 -1.45 -10.98
N SER A 146 -13.68 -0.99 -10.22
CA SER A 146 -13.65 0.34 -9.61
C SER A 146 -12.49 0.49 -8.62
N SER A 147 -12.22 -0.54 -7.81
CA SER A 147 -11.10 -0.49 -6.85
C SER A 147 -9.74 -0.43 -7.56
N ILE A 148 -9.54 -1.23 -8.61
CA ILE A 148 -8.30 -1.20 -9.40
C ILE A 148 -8.17 0.13 -10.14
N ASN A 149 -9.24 0.60 -10.79
CA ASN A 149 -9.24 1.85 -11.54
C ASN A 149 -8.88 3.06 -10.66
N ALA A 150 -9.35 3.09 -9.42
CA ALA A 150 -9.02 4.16 -8.47
C ALA A 150 -7.50 4.27 -8.18
N LEU A 151 -6.75 3.16 -8.31
CA LEU A 151 -5.31 3.19 -8.08
C LEU A 151 -4.47 3.43 -9.32
N ILE A 152 -4.90 2.93 -10.48
CA ILE A 152 -4.01 2.89 -11.64
C ILE A 152 -4.40 3.80 -12.79
N THR A 153 -5.69 4.16 -12.93
CA THR A 153 -6.16 4.81 -14.17
C THR A 153 -5.60 6.21 -14.34
N GLU A 154 -5.62 7.03 -13.29
CA GLU A 154 -5.16 8.42 -13.38
C GLU A 154 -3.67 8.51 -13.75
N GLN A 155 -2.85 7.62 -13.18
CA GLN A 155 -1.40 7.66 -13.34
C GLN A 155 -0.91 6.94 -14.60
N THR A 156 -1.69 6.01 -15.14
CA THR A 156 -1.18 5.08 -16.16
C THR A 156 -2.05 4.98 -17.42
N GLY A 157 -3.30 5.43 -17.36
CA GLY A 157 -4.28 5.24 -18.42
C GLY A 157 -4.87 3.81 -18.50
N TRP A 158 -4.27 2.84 -17.82
CA TRP A 158 -4.79 1.46 -17.74
C TRP A 158 -6.03 1.38 -16.87
N ARG A 159 -7.02 0.58 -17.31
CA ARG A 159 -8.32 0.44 -16.65
C ARG A 159 -9.03 -0.86 -17.02
N ASP A 160 -10.15 -1.11 -16.34
CA ASP A 160 -11.17 -2.10 -16.68
C ASP A 160 -10.62 -3.52 -16.82
N ILE A 161 -10.04 -4.02 -15.70
CA ILE A 161 -9.61 -5.41 -15.67
C ILE A 161 -10.75 -6.34 -16.07
N SER A 162 -10.47 -7.25 -16.99
CA SER A 162 -11.46 -8.20 -17.48
C SER A 162 -10.81 -9.54 -17.84
N TYR A 163 -11.63 -10.57 -17.99
CA TYR A 163 -11.21 -11.86 -18.52
C TYR A 163 -11.35 -11.85 -20.04
N SER A 164 -10.35 -12.35 -20.74
CA SER A 164 -10.39 -12.46 -22.20
C SER A 164 -10.05 -13.86 -22.70
N ALA A 165 -11.01 -14.49 -23.39
CA ALA A 165 -10.78 -15.77 -24.07
C ALA A 165 -9.81 -15.64 -25.26
N GLN A 166 -9.77 -14.47 -25.92
CA GLN A 166 -8.88 -14.20 -27.05
C GLN A 166 -7.40 -14.13 -26.64
N TYR A 167 -7.13 -13.73 -25.40
CA TYR A 167 -5.80 -13.66 -24.82
C TYR A 167 -5.51 -14.89 -23.93
N ASN A 168 -5.67 -16.08 -24.49
CA ASN A 168 -5.37 -17.36 -23.81
C ASN A 168 -6.01 -17.51 -22.42
N GLN A 169 -7.25 -17.04 -22.26
CA GLN A 169 -7.98 -17.11 -21.00
C GLN A 169 -7.30 -16.36 -19.86
N GLN A 170 -6.66 -15.24 -20.17
CA GLN A 170 -5.95 -14.39 -19.21
C GLN A 170 -6.78 -13.18 -18.77
N LEU A 171 -6.37 -12.59 -17.65
CA LEU A 171 -6.83 -11.28 -17.24
C LEU A 171 -6.10 -10.21 -18.05
N VAL A 172 -6.86 -9.25 -18.55
CA VAL A 172 -6.38 -8.15 -19.40
C VAL A 172 -6.78 -6.81 -18.79
N LEU A 173 -6.01 -5.77 -19.12
CA LEU A 173 -6.36 -4.37 -18.89
C LEU A 173 -6.50 -3.65 -20.22
N THR A 174 -7.32 -2.61 -20.24
CA THR A 174 -7.57 -1.76 -21.41
C THR A 174 -6.86 -0.42 -21.24
N HIS A 175 -6.26 0.08 -22.32
CA HIS A 175 -5.66 1.41 -22.39
C HIS A 175 -6.16 2.14 -23.63
N PRO A 176 -6.47 3.46 -23.58
CA PRO A 176 -7.00 4.19 -24.73
C PRO A 176 -6.06 4.18 -25.94
N ASP A 177 -4.75 4.27 -25.74
CA ASP A 177 -3.75 4.35 -26.82
C ASP A 177 -3.08 3.01 -27.13
N HIS A 178 -2.98 2.10 -26.15
CA HIS A 178 -2.26 0.82 -26.31
C HIS A 178 -3.20 -0.38 -26.50
N GLY A 179 -4.51 -0.16 -26.46
CA GLY A 179 -5.51 -1.21 -26.63
C GLY A 179 -5.59 -2.15 -25.40
N VAL A 180 -5.76 -3.44 -25.66
CA VAL A 180 -5.95 -4.46 -24.62
C VAL A 180 -4.69 -5.29 -24.48
N LEU A 181 -4.14 -5.39 -23.27
CA LEU A 181 -2.96 -6.21 -22.98
C LEU A 181 -3.21 -7.15 -21.79
N PRO A 182 -2.68 -8.38 -21.87
CA PRO A 182 -2.61 -9.28 -20.71
C PRO A 182 -1.79 -8.66 -19.56
N LEU A 183 -2.26 -8.90 -18.34
CA LEU A 183 -1.60 -8.38 -17.13
C LEU A 183 -0.12 -8.77 -17.04
N GLU A 184 0.24 -9.94 -17.58
CA GLU A 184 1.62 -10.48 -17.56
C GLU A 184 2.62 -9.64 -18.39
N PHE A 185 2.13 -8.86 -19.36
CA PHE A 185 2.97 -7.99 -20.20
C PHE A 185 3.13 -6.57 -19.63
N LEU A 186 2.50 -6.27 -18.51
CA LEU A 186 2.60 -4.97 -17.86
C LEU A 186 3.84 -4.92 -16.93
N SER A 187 4.24 -3.71 -16.56
CA SER A 187 5.36 -3.53 -15.63
C SER A 187 5.10 -4.17 -14.26
N ASP A 188 6.17 -4.54 -13.56
CA ASP A 188 6.07 -5.13 -12.21
C ASP A 188 5.36 -4.21 -11.22
N GLY A 189 5.58 -2.91 -11.31
CA GLY A 189 4.88 -1.92 -10.48
C GLY A 189 3.38 -1.94 -10.69
N LEU A 190 2.94 -1.96 -11.94
CA LEU A 190 1.51 -2.00 -12.27
C LEU A 190 0.88 -3.33 -11.86
N ARG A 191 1.58 -4.45 -12.12
CA ARG A 191 1.13 -5.78 -11.66
C ARG A 191 1.02 -5.86 -10.14
N ASN A 192 1.97 -5.25 -9.43
CA ASN A 192 1.97 -5.19 -7.96
C ASN A 192 0.76 -4.41 -7.43
N MET A 193 0.46 -3.25 -8.01
CA MET A 193 -0.70 -2.45 -7.62
C MET A 193 -2.01 -3.21 -7.88
N VAL A 194 -2.15 -3.80 -9.05
CA VAL A 194 -3.34 -4.61 -9.40
C VAL A 194 -3.49 -5.80 -8.45
N ALA A 195 -2.42 -6.55 -8.19
CA ALA A 195 -2.46 -7.72 -7.31
C ALA A 195 -2.86 -7.36 -5.88
N MET A 196 -2.29 -6.26 -5.35
CA MET A 196 -2.57 -5.76 -4.01
C MET A 196 -4.05 -5.37 -3.86
N VAL A 197 -4.55 -4.54 -4.75
CA VAL A 197 -5.95 -4.07 -4.70
C VAL A 197 -6.94 -5.19 -4.96
N ALA A 198 -6.61 -6.08 -5.90
CA ALA A 198 -7.44 -7.23 -6.24
C ALA A 198 -7.62 -8.19 -5.04
N ASP A 199 -6.56 -8.46 -4.27
CA ASP A 199 -6.65 -9.30 -3.07
C ASP A 199 -7.52 -8.63 -1.99
N ILE A 200 -7.36 -7.33 -1.76
CA ILE A 200 -8.20 -6.58 -0.81
C ILE A 200 -9.66 -6.60 -1.25
N ALA A 201 -9.96 -6.26 -2.50
CA ALA A 201 -11.32 -6.26 -3.04
C ALA A 201 -11.97 -7.65 -2.98
N TYR A 202 -11.22 -8.70 -3.35
CA TYR A 202 -11.65 -10.09 -3.23
C TYR A 202 -12.10 -10.44 -1.80
N ARG A 203 -11.28 -10.06 -0.80
CA ARG A 203 -11.60 -10.32 0.62
C ARG A 203 -12.81 -9.52 1.08
N CYS A 204 -12.95 -8.26 0.68
CA CYS A 204 -14.13 -7.45 0.99
C CYS A 204 -15.42 -8.11 0.48
N ILE A 205 -15.40 -8.58 -0.77
CA ILE A 205 -16.54 -9.26 -1.40
C ILE A 205 -16.86 -10.59 -0.72
N LYS A 206 -15.82 -11.40 -0.44
CA LYS A 206 -16.00 -12.71 0.21
C LYS A 206 -16.53 -12.60 1.63
N LEU A 207 -16.00 -11.65 2.41
CA LEU A 207 -16.42 -11.44 3.79
C LEU A 207 -17.82 -10.83 3.89
N ASN A 208 -18.16 -9.90 2.99
CA ASN A 208 -19.39 -9.13 3.08
C ASN A 208 -20.17 -9.09 1.75
N PRO A 209 -20.60 -10.24 1.19
CA PRO A 209 -21.31 -10.30 -0.07
C PRO A 209 -22.64 -9.54 -0.05
N HIS A 210 -23.24 -9.34 1.12
CA HIS A 210 -24.49 -8.59 1.30
C HIS A 210 -24.35 -7.09 1.00
N PHE A 211 -23.14 -6.54 0.96
CA PHE A 211 -22.91 -5.16 0.52
C PHE A 211 -22.97 -4.98 -1.01
N GLY A 212 -22.97 -6.06 -1.80
CA GLY A 212 -23.06 -6.00 -3.25
C GLY A 212 -22.03 -5.07 -3.88
N HIS A 213 -22.48 -4.11 -4.68
CA HIS A 213 -21.65 -3.10 -5.36
C HIS A 213 -20.83 -2.21 -4.39
N ASN A 214 -21.20 -2.16 -3.13
CA ASN A 214 -20.55 -1.32 -2.11
C ASN A 214 -19.54 -2.10 -1.24
N ALA A 215 -19.21 -3.34 -1.56
CA ALA A 215 -18.38 -4.19 -0.70
C ALA A 215 -17.02 -3.56 -0.35
N ALA A 216 -16.32 -2.94 -1.30
CA ALA A 216 -15.06 -2.25 -1.06
C ALA A 216 -15.23 -1.03 -0.12
N HIS A 217 -16.28 -0.24 -0.32
CA HIS A 217 -16.53 0.99 0.44
C HIS A 217 -17.11 0.74 1.83
N GLN A 218 -17.83 -0.37 2.04
CA GLN A 218 -18.53 -0.63 3.29
C GLN A 218 -17.77 -1.57 4.23
N THR A 219 -16.88 -2.42 3.70
CA THR A 219 -16.10 -3.33 4.54
C THR A 219 -15.09 -2.56 5.38
N ALA A 220 -15.19 -2.69 6.70
CA ALA A 220 -14.25 -2.13 7.65
C ALA A 220 -13.19 -3.16 8.06
N GLY A 221 -12.04 -2.70 8.57
CA GLY A 221 -11.02 -3.57 9.12
C GLY A 221 -9.61 -3.01 9.00
N ILE A 222 -8.61 -3.90 8.99
CA ILE A 222 -7.20 -3.53 9.00
C ILE A 222 -6.48 -4.27 7.88
N VAL A 223 -5.73 -3.54 7.06
CA VAL A 223 -4.82 -4.08 6.06
C VAL A 223 -3.40 -3.58 6.35
N MET A 224 -2.50 -4.53 6.53
CA MET A 224 -1.07 -4.26 6.72
C MET A 224 -0.34 -4.50 5.40
N ILE A 225 0.47 -3.53 4.96
CA ILE A 225 1.23 -3.62 3.71
C ILE A 225 2.69 -3.35 4.00
N ASP A 226 3.54 -4.33 3.73
CA ASP A 226 4.97 -4.18 3.86
C ASP A 226 5.55 -3.60 2.57
N GLU A 227 6.40 -2.56 2.71
CA GLU A 227 6.98 -1.81 1.58
C GLU A 227 5.91 -1.42 0.52
N VAL A 228 4.99 -0.54 0.90
CA VAL A 228 3.89 -0.11 0.02
C VAL A 228 4.39 0.53 -1.29
N ASP A 229 5.58 1.13 -1.27
CA ASP A 229 6.27 1.77 -2.39
C ASP A 229 7.02 0.81 -3.32
N MET A 230 7.06 -0.49 -3.01
CA MET A 230 7.84 -1.47 -3.75
C MET A 230 7.43 -1.55 -5.22
N PHE A 231 8.41 -1.37 -6.12
CA PHE A 231 8.27 -1.31 -7.59
C PHE A 231 7.46 -0.14 -8.13
N LEU A 232 7.02 0.80 -7.30
CA LEU A 232 6.26 1.96 -7.76
C LEU A 232 7.18 3.06 -8.31
N HIS A 233 6.77 3.66 -9.42
CA HIS A 233 7.38 4.90 -9.89
C HIS A 233 7.26 6.01 -8.81
N PRO A 234 8.24 6.89 -8.62
CA PRO A 234 8.19 7.94 -7.59
C PRO A 234 6.90 8.79 -7.59
N GLU A 235 6.33 9.05 -8.75
CA GLU A 235 5.07 9.75 -8.90
C GLU A 235 3.90 8.98 -8.29
N TRP A 236 3.85 7.67 -8.49
CA TRP A 236 2.80 6.81 -7.93
C TRP A 236 2.94 6.63 -6.41
N GLN A 237 4.17 6.73 -5.90
CA GLN A 237 4.42 6.70 -4.46
C GLN A 237 3.77 7.88 -3.73
N GLN A 238 3.59 9.03 -4.40
CA GLN A 238 2.92 10.20 -3.82
C GLN A 238 1.41 10.01 -3.66
N THR A 239 0.79 9.16 -4.48
CA THR A 239 -0.66 9.01 -4.56
C THR A 239 -1.18 7.67 -4.02
N VAL A 240 -0.33 6.66 -3.86
CA VAL A 240 -0.76 5.30 -3.50
C VAL A 240 -1.63 5.24 -2.25
N LEU A 241 -1.31 6.01 -1.20
CA LEU A 241 -2.08 5.98 0.05
C LEU A 241 -3.43 6.69 -0.07
N SER A 242 -3.50 7.80 -0.81
CA SER A 242 -4.78 8.48 -1.08
C SER A 242 -5.70 7.61 -1.93
N SER A 243 -5.18 6.97 -2.97
CA SER A 243 -5.94 6.07 -3.84
C SER A 243 -6.43 4.81 -3.10
N LEU A 244 -5.60 4.23 -2.21
CA LEU A 244 -6.04 3.13 -1.34
C LEU A 244 -7.18 3.55 -0.41
N LYS A 245 -7.09 4.75 0.16
CA LYS A 245 -8.14 5.28 1.05
C LYS A 245 -9.43 5.62 0.30
N GLU A 246 -9.33 6.05 -0.95
CA GLU A 246 -10.48 6.29 -1.83
C GLU A 246 -11.18 4.98 -2.20
N ALA A 247 -10.41 3.96 -2.60
CA ALA A 247 -10.96 2.65 -2.95
C ALA A 247 -11.57 1.91 -1.75
N PHE A 248 -11.02 2.10 -0.54
CA PHE A 248 -11.40 1.37 0.68
C PHE A 248 -11.53 2.32 1.89
N PRO A 249 -12.51 3.22 1.92
CA PRO A 249 -12.56 4.32 2.90
C PRO A 249 -12.75 3.89 4.35
N LYS A 250 -13.25 2.68 4.61
CA LYS A 250 -13.45 2.14 5.96
C LYS A 250 -12.32 1.23 6.45
N ILE A 251 -11.30 1.01 5.63
CA ILE A 251 -10.15 0.19 6.00
C ILE A 251 -9.06 1.08 6.63
N GLN A 252 -8.53 0.64 7.76
CA GLN A 252 -7.31 1.20 8.32
C GLN A 252 -6.10 0.53 7.65
N PHE A 253 -5.28 1.33 6.98
CA PHE A 253 -4.02 0.87 6.42
C PHE A 253 -2.88 1.11 7.40
N ILE A 254 -2.09 0.06 7.67
CA ILE A 254 -0.83 0.13 8.41
C ILE A 254 0.26 -0.29 7.42
N VAL A 255 1.09 0.66 7.02
CA VAL A 255 2.07 0.41 5.95
C VAL A 255 3.50 0.67 6.43
N THR A 256 4.45 -0.07 5.89
CA THR A 256 5.86 0.28 5.98
C THR A 256 6.34 0.88 4.66
N THR A 257 7.30 1.78 4.73
CA THR A 257 7.88 2.42 3.54
C THR A 257 9.29 2.94 3.82
N HIS A 258 10.11 2.93 2.80
CA HIS A 258 11.40 3.61 2.73
C HIS A 258 11.36 4.82 1.77
N SER A 259 10.17 5.22 1.31
CA SER A 259 10.00 6.31 0.35
C SER A 259 9.73 7.66 1.04
N PRO A 260 10.55 8.68 0.82
CA PRO A 260 10.24 10.04 1.24
C PRO A 260 9.00 10.60 0.53
N GLN A 261 8.67 10.14 -0.69
CA GLN A 261 7.48 10.53 -1.44
C GLN A 261 6.20 10.06 -0.74
N VAL A 262 6.18 8.82 -0.24
CA VAL A 262 5.05 8.32 0.54
C VAL A 262 4.91 9.11 1.85
N LEU A 263 6.02 9.37 2.56
CA LEU A 263 5.99 10.12 3.81
C LEU A 263 5.51 11.57 3.62
N SER A 264 5.86 12.21 2.50
CA SER A 264 5.42 13.57 2.19
C SER A 264 3.92 13.69 1.90
N SER A 265 3.25 12.57 1.61
CA SER A 265 1.82 12.54 1.31
C SER A 265 0.92 12.40 2.55
N VAL A 266 1.49 12.20 3.74
CA VAL A 266 0.72 11.97 4.98
C VAL A 266 1.13 12.90 6.13
N PRO A 267 0.17 13.28 7.01
CA PRO A 267 0.48 14.06 8.21
C PRO A 267 1.40 13.31 9.17
N LYS A 268 2.26 14.04 9.88
CA LYS A 268 3.22 13.46 10.84
C LYS A 268 2.57 12.58 11.92
N GLY A 269 1.37 12.92 12.36
CA GLY A 269 0.62 12.14 13.34
C GLY A 269 0.27 10.72 12.87
N CYS A 270 0.27 10.48 11.54
CA CYS A 270 0.10 9.16 10.94
C CYS A 270 1.41 8.39 10.78
N ILE A 271 2.57 9.02 11.02
CA ILE A 271 3.88 8.41 10.85
C ILE A 271 4.40 7.89 12.19
N ARG A 272 5.06 6.73 12.14
CA ARG A 272 5.83 6.18 13.25
C ARG A 272 7.22 5.80 12.75
N VAL A 273 8.23 6.39 13.35
CA VAL A 273 9.64 6.06 13.08
C VAL A 273 10.08 5.01 14.10
N ILE A 274 10.63 3.91 13.61
CA ILE A 274 11.22 2.90 14.49
C ILE A 274 12.59 3.43 14.94
N THR A 275 12.73 3.64 16.23
CA THR A 275 13.93 4.18 16.84
C THR A 275 14.17 3.52 18.20
N LYS A 276 15.32 3.79 18.81
CA LYS A 276 15.64 3.30 20.14
C LYS A 276 15.37 4.34 21.21
N ASN A 277 14.82 3.89 22.33
CA ASN A 277 14.67 4.73 23.51
C ASN A 277 15.97 4.77 24.34
N ILE A 278 15.94 5.50 25.45
CA ILE A 278 17.08 5.66 26.38
C ILE A 278 17.57 4.29 26.92
N GLU A 279 16.70 3.29 26.98
CA GLU A 279 16.99 1.93 27.45
C GLU A 279 17.42 0.97 26.32
N ASP A 280 17.78 1.49 25.13
CA ASP A 280 18.15 0.74 23.93
C ASP A 280 17.04 -0.23 23.42
N ARG A 281 15.78 0.07 23.73
CA ARG A 281 14.62 -0.70 23.26
C ARG A 281 14.02 -0.04 22.02
N ASP A 282 13.66 -0.86 21.05
CA ASP A 282 12.98 -0.39 19.85
C ASP A 282 11.58 0.13 20.21
N ILE A 283 11.30 1.35 19.78
CA ILE A 283 10.01 2.03 19.94
C ILE A 283 9.53 2.61 18.62
N ALA A 284 8.24 2.72 18.47
CA ALA A 284 7.60 3.43 17.36
C ALA A 284 7.22 4.85 17.82
N ALA A 285 8.01 5.85 17.44
CA ALA A 285 7.84 7.24 17.85
C ALA A 285 7.25 8.09 16.73
N GLU A 286 6.44 9.09 17.08
CA GLU A 286 6.02 10.13 16.13
C GLU A 286 7.23 11.00 15.76
N PRO A 287 7.44 11.35 14.47
CA PRO A 287 8.53 12.23 14.08
C PRO A 287 8.34 13.63 14.64
N MET A 288 9.43 14.31 14.98
CA MET A 288 9.38 15.70 15.45
C MET A 288 9.03 16.67 14.33
N ALA A 289 9.57 16.43 13.13
CA ALA A 289 9.36 17.27 11.95
C ALA A 289 8.01 17.02 11.29
N TYR A 290 7.52 18.04 10.61
CA TYR A 290 6.37 17.90 9.73
C TYR A 290 6.72 17.12 8.47
N SER A 291 5.73 16.46 7.86
CA SER A 291 5.90 15.60 6.69
C SER A 291 5.04 16.03 5.52
N TYR A 292 3.79 16.38 5.79
CA TYR A 292 2.80 16.64 4.75
C TYR A 292 3.16 17.85 3.89
N GLY A 293 3.30 17.60 2.58
CA GLY A 293 3.69 18.63 1.60
C GLY A 293 5.17 19.01 1.60
N GLU A 294 6.00 18.38 2.44
CA GLU A 294 7.44 18.64 2.47
C GLU A 294 8.16 18.01 1.28
N PRO A 295 9.15 18.70 0.69
CA PRO A 295 10.01 18.12 -0.34
C PRO A 295 10.77 16.90 0.16
N SER A 296 11.04 15.94 -0.74
CA SER A 296 11.69 14.66 -0.41
C SER A 296 13.05 14.81 0.30
N ASN A 297 13.84 15.84 -0.02
CA ASN A 297 15.10 16.11 0.65
C ASN A 297 14.94 16.50 2.12
N ASN A 298 13.86 17.22 2.45
CA ASN A 298 13.54 17.58 3.84
C ASN A 298 13.10 16.35 4.62
N ILE A 299 12.29 15.49 4.01
CA ILE A 299 11.86 14.21 4.61
C ILE A 299 13.07 13.30 4.89
N LEU A 300 13.96 13.14 3.90
CA LEU A 300 15.20 12.36 4.05
C LEU A 300 16.01 12.82 5.26
N HIS A 301 16.21 14.14 5.40
CA HIS A 301 17.02 14.69 6.47
C HIS A 301 16.31 14.67 7.82
N ALA A 302 15.08 15.20 7.89
CA ALA A 302 14.41 15.50 9.16
C ALA A 302 13.65 14.31 9.78
N ILE A 303 13.22 13.34 8.95
CA ILE A 303 12.43 12.19 9.42
C ILE A 303 13.23 10.89 9.29
N MET A 304 13.92 10.70 8.15
CA MET A 304 14.64 9.45 7.90
C MET A 304 16.09 9.47 8.39
N ASN A 305 16.60 10.62 8.86
CA ASN A 305 18.00 10.81 9.32
C ASN A 305 19.03 10.44 8.26
N VAL A 306 18.72 10.67 6.98
CA VAL A 306 19.60 10.42 5.85
C VAL A 306 20.05 11.77 5.29
N ASP A 307 21.37 11.91 5.06
CA ASP A 307 21.89 13.08 4.35
C ASP A 307 21.40 13.02 2.89
N PRO A 308 20.57 13.97 2.42
CA PRO A 308 20.05 13.96 1.04
C PRO A 308 21.13 14.13 -0.02
N GLN A 309 22.32 14.56 0.39
CA GLN A 309 23.46 14.72 -0.51
C GLN A 309 24.21 13.38 -0.65
N PRO A 310 24.42 12.87 -1.88
CA PRO A 310 25.12 11.61 -2.08
C PRO A 310 26.55 11.66 -1.58
N PRO A 311 27.14 10.53 -1.21
CA PRO A 311 28.53 10.44 -0.71
C PRO A 311 29.54 10.51 -1.86
N ILE A 312 29.60 11.65 -2.55
CA ILE A 312 30.60 11.93 -3.59
C ILE A 312 31.88 12.51 -2.97
N PRO A 313 33.07 12.37 -3.61
CA PRO A 313 34.35 12.92 -3.11
C PRO A 313 34.28 14.43 -2.83
N GLU A 314 33.57 15.17 -3.63
CA GLU A 314 33.40 16.62 -3.55
C GLU A 314 32.50 17.09 -2.40
N LYS A 315 31.85 16.17 -1.70
CA LYS A 315 30.93 16.51 -0.59
C LYS A 315 31.60 17.27 0.54
N SER A 316 32.85 16.92 0.87
CA SER A 316 33.65 17.63 1.89
C SER A 316 33.94 19.06 1.48
N ASP A 317 34.30 19.26 0.23
CA ASP A 317 34.64 20.56 -0.35
C ASP A 317 33.38 21.46 -0.44
N LEU A 318 32.22 20.88 -0.82
CA LEU A 318 30.94 21.59 -0.81
C LEU A 318 30.55 22.04 0.59
N LYS A 319 30.70 21.17 1.61
CA LYS A 319 30.41 21.52 3.01
C LYS A 319 31.37 22.62 3.51
N ARG A 320 32.65 22.50 3.20
CA ARG A 320 33.67 23.48 3.57
C ARG A 320 33.38 24.84 2.94
N LEU A 321 33.09 24.88 1.64
CA LEU A 321 32.76 26.09 0.91
C LEU A 321 31.48 26.75 1.47
N THR A 322 30.45 25.95 1.76
CA THR A 322 29.20 26.44 2.34
C THR A 322 29.46 27.10 3.69
N SER A 323 30.22 26.44 4.58
CA SER A 323 30.54 26.96 5.91
C SER A 323 31.32 28.26 5.86
N LEU A 324 32.33 28.39 4.98
CA LEU A 324 33.10 29.61 4.81
C LEU A 324 32.20 30.79 4.38
N VAL A 325 31.35 30.57 3.40
CA VAL A 325 30.43 31.60 2.88
C VAL A 325 29.39 31.98 3.95
N GLU A 326 28.87 31.04 4.73
CA GLU A 326 27.92 31.33 5.82
C GLU A 326 28.57 32.12 6.96
N GLN A 327 29.86 31.89 7.24
CA GLN A 327 30.64 32.68 8.20
C GLN A 327 31.01 34.09 7.69
N GLY A 328 30.70 34.40 6.44
CA GLY A 328 31.00 35.68 5.82
C GLY A 328 32.41 35.80 5.22
N ASP A 329 33.11 34.67 5.08
CA ASP A 329 34.50 34.56 4.62
C ASP A 329 34.54 34.27 3.11
N TYR A 330 33.79 35.03 2.35
CA TYR A 330 33.54 34.79 0.93
C TYR A 330 34.59 35.37 -0.04
N ASP A 331 35.47 36.27 0.41
CA ASP A 331 36.55 36.87 -0.39
C ASP A 331 37.93 36.20 -0.15
N ASN A 332 37.97 35.08 0.50
CA ASN A 332 39.16 34.28 0.81
C ASN A 332 39.65 33.54 -0.47
N SER A 333 40.95 33.35 -0.62
CA SER A 333 41.56 32.56 -1.70
C SER A 333 41.09 31.08 -1.70
N GLU A 334 40.86 30.49 -0.50
CA GLU A 334 40.31 29.16 -0.33
C GLU A 334 38.92 29.02 -0.97
N VAL A 335 38.08 30.03 -0.81
CA VAL A 335 36.74 30.04 -1.42
C VAL A 335 36.82 30.10 -2.92
N ALA A 336 37.70 30.91 -3.47
CA ALA A 336 37.89 31.00 -4.94
C ALA A 336 38.41 29.68 -5.54
N GLU A 337 39.33 29.01 -4.85
CA GLU A 337 39.91 27.74 -5.28
C GLU A 337 38.88 26.60 -5.21
N LEU A 338 38.17 26.45 -4.06
CA LEU A 338 37.11 25.47 -3.89
C LEU A 338 35.97 25.66 -4.90
N LEU A 339 35.58 26.92 -5.13
CA LEU A 339 34.51 27.22 -6.08
C LEU A 339 34.90 26.84 -7.50
N ARG A 340 36.14 27.16 -7.93
CA ARG A 340 36.67 26.80 -9.26
C ARG A 340 36.70 25.27 -9.41
N LYS A 341 37.29 24.55 -8.44
CA LYS A 341 37.37 23.09 -8.43
C LYS A 341 35.99 22.45 -8.55
N LEU A 342 35.04 22.93 -7.75
CA LEU A 342 33.67 22.37 -7.72
C LEU A 342 32.88 22.67 -8.98
N ILE A 343 33.12 23.84 -9.64
CA ILE A 343 32.51 24.15 -10.94
C ILE A 343 33.03 23.22 -12.02
N GLU A 344 34.32 22.90 -11.99
CA GLU A 344 34.94 22.00 -12.97
C GLU A 344 34.48 20.57 -12.82
N THR A 345 34.27 20.09 -11.57
CA THR A 345 33.92 18.68 -11.28
C THR A 345 32.41 18.41 -11.27
N LEU A 346 31.62 19.34 -10.73
CA LEU A 346 30.17 19.12 -10.53
C LEU A 346 29.28 19.78 -11.59
N ASN A 347 29.70 20.79 -12.29
CA ASN A 347 28.88 21.62 -13.15
C ASN A 347 28.52 22.99 -12.53
N PRO A 348 28.68 24.09 -13.26
CA PRO A 348 28.32 25.45 -12.81
C PRO A 348 26.81 25.59 -12.47
N GLU A 349 25.94 24.80 -13.12
CA GLU A 349 24.48 24.82 -12.86
C GLU A 349 24.07 23.99 -11.64
N HIS A 350 25.02 23.36 -10.94
CA HIS A 350 24.71 22.56 -9.74
C HIS A 350 23.97 23.40 -8.69
N PRO A 351 22.79 22.96 -8.17
CA PRO A 351 21.92 23.80 -7.34
C PRO A 351 22.59 24.41 -6.11
N GLN A 352 23.49 23.64 -5.45
CA GLN A 352 24.24 24.14 -4.30
C GLN A 352 25.28 25.18 -4.68
N ILE A 353 25.97 24.99 -5.79
CA ILE A 353 26.92 25.98 -6.30
C ILE A 353 26.19 27.28 -6.64
N GLN A 354 25.07 27.22 -7.31
CA GLN A 354 24.22 28.36 -7.59
C GLN A 354 23.73 29.08 -6.32
N LYS A 355 23.35 28.31 -5.30
CA LYS A 355 22.96 28.87 -4.00
C LYS A 355 24.12 29.61 -3.32
N ILE A 356 25.30 29.00 -3.32
CA ILE A 356 26.52 29.61 -2.76
C ILE A 356 26.89 30.88 -3.52
N MET A 357 26.89 30.87 -4.86
CA MET A 357 27.17 32.03 -5.68
C MET A 357 26.19 33.20 -5.45
N ARG A 358 24.90 32.88 -5.28
CA ARG A 358 23.87 33.90 -4.88
C ARG A 358 24.15 34.47 -3.50
N SER A 359 24.54 33.63 -2.53
CA SER A 359 24.92 34.10 -1.20
C SER A 359 26.10 35.03 -1.21
N ILE A 360 27.15 34.68 -1.94
CA ILE A 360 28.34 35.56 -2.14
C ILE A 360 27.95 36.90 -2.76
N ARG A 361 27.16 36.91 -3.83
CA ARG A 361 26.67 38.15 -4.47
C ARG A 361 25.89 39.00 -3.48
N ARG A 362 24.97 38.41 -2.71
CA ARG A 362 24.19 39.13 -1.71
C ARG A 362 25.04 39.74 -0.60
N GLN A 363 26.04 39.02 -0.11
CA GLN A 363 26.93 39.51 0.95
C GLN A 363 27.83 40.67 0.43
N ARG A 364 28.28 40.58 -0.82
CA ARG A 364 29.04 41.71 -1.45
C ARG A 364 28.21 42.98 -1.55
N VAL A 365 26.94 42.88 -1.93
CA VAL A 365 26.03 44.06 -2.00
C VAL A 365 25.72 44.63 -0.62
N LEU A 366 25.68 43.81 0.43
CA LEU A 366 25.39 44.26 1.79
C LEU A 366 26.58 44.88 2.52
N ARG A 367 27.81 44.64 2.06
CA ARG A 367 29.05 45.21 2.64
C ARG A 367 29.60 46.41 1.84
N GLY A 368 29.17 46.60 0.60
CA GLY A 368 29.49 47.80 -0.22
C GLY A 368 28.40 48.82 -0.11
#